data_ae04a1a5e995f5f7ca12ac1ba3a8edec
#
_entry.id   ae04a1a5e995f5f7ca12ac1ba3a8edec
#
_cell.length_a   1.000
_cell.length_b   1.000
_cell.length_c   1.000
_cell.angle_alpha   90.00
_cell.angle_beta   90.00
_cell.angle_gamma   90.00
#
_symmetry.space_group_name_H-M   'P 1'
#
loop_
_entity.id
_entity.type
_entity.pdbx_description
1 polymer ?
#
loop_
_entity_poly.entity_id
_entity_poly.type
_entity_poly.pdbx_seq_one_letter_code
_entity_poly.pdbx_strand_id
1 'polypeptide(L)'
;KQVIVQKVREAERAQVVEMYKARIGTLVSGLVKRVDRNGIFVDLGGNAEGFIPRDQMIPREPVRTQDRIKAFLKDVRSEPRGPQLFLSRTAPEFLIELFKLEVPEVGQGLINILGAARDPGARAKIAVRSNDPRIDPVGACVGMRGSRVQAVSNEIAGERVDIIPWVDNQAQFV
;
A
#
# COMPACT_ATOMS: atom_id res chain seq x y z
N LYS A 1 12.07 -37.91 -10.54
CA LYS A 1 11.32 -37.39 -9.40
C LYS A 1 11.53 -35.89 -9.24
N GLN A 2 12.74 -35.35 -9.42
CA GLN A 2 13.02 -33.93 -9.32
C GLN A 2 12.32 -33.10 -10.41
N VAL A 3 12.21 -33.65 -11.61
CA VAL A 3 11.53 -32.96 -12.74
C VAL A 3 10.05 -32.73 -12.44
N ILE A 4 9.40 -33.72 -11.83
CA ILE A 4 7.97 -33.61 -11.48
C ILE A 4 7.77 -32.53 -10.40
N VAL A 5 8.64 -32.51 -9.39
CA VAL A 5 8.57 -31.50 -8.31
C VAL A 5 8.77 -30.09 -8.86
N GLN A 6 9.72 -29.91 -9.80
CA GLN A 6 9.94 -28.60 -10.45
C GLN A 6 8.74 -28.16 -11.26
N LYS A 7 8.10 -29.05 -12.00
CA LYS A 7 6.90 -28.71 -12.78
C LYS A 7 5.74 -28.32 -11.90
N VAL A 8 5.56 -28.99 -10.76
CA VAL A 8 4.50 -28.65 -9.80
C VAL A 8 4.77 -27.25 -9.22
N ARG A 9 6.01 -26.95 -8.86
CA ARG A 9 6.37 -25.63 -8.34
C ARG A 9 6.17 -24.53 -9.38
N GLU A 10 6.52 -24.79 -10.64
CA GLU A 10 6.31 -23.84 -11.73
C GLU A 10 4.82 -23.57 -11.93
N ALA A 11 3.99 -24.62 -11.87
CA ALA A 11 2.54 -24.48 -12.00
C ALA A 11 1.96 -23.67 -10.84
N GLU A 12 2.43 -23.92 -9.62
CA GLU A 12 2.00 -23.17 -8.44
C GLU A 12 2.39 -21.70 -8.54
N ARG A 13 3.60 -21.42 -9.01
CA ARG A 13 4.07 -20.04 -9.21
C ARG A 13 3.25 -19.34 -10.29
N ALA A 14 2.92 -20.03 -11.38
CA ALA A 14 2.09 -19.47 -12.44
C ALA A 14 0.71 -19.12 -11.92
N GLN A 15 0.12 -19.96 -11.06
CA GLN A 15 -1.17 -19.70 -10.46
C GLN A 15 -1.12 -18.47 -9.55
N VAL A 16 -0.06 -18.33 -8.75
CA VAL A 16 0.13 -17.16 -7.89
C VAL A 16 0.22 -15.89 -8.74
N VAL A 17 1.02 -15.91 -9.81
CA VAL A 17 1.17 -14.77 -10.71
C VAL A 17 -0.18 -14.38 -11.30
N GLU A 18 -0.94 -15.33 -11.81
CA GLU A 18 -2.26 -15.05 -12.40
C GLU A 18 -3.24 -14.48 -11.38
N MET A 19 -3.24 -15.04 -10.16
CA MET A 19 -4.13 -14.58 -9.09
C MET A 19 -3.84 -13.15 -8.70
N TYR A 20 -2.56 -12.80 -8.56
CA TYR A 20 -2.18 -11.47 -8.08
C TYR A 20 -2.08 -10.42 -9.18
N LYS A 21 -1.96 -10.79 -10.45
CA LYS A 21 -1.98 -9.81 -11.55
C LYS A 21 -3.25 -8.97 -11.55
N ALA A 22 -4.39 -9.58 -11.24
CA ALA A 22 -5.66 -8.87 -11.15
C ALA A 22 -5.72 -7.94 -9.93
N ARG A 23 -4.79 -8.08 -8.98
CA ARG A 23 -4.76 -7.29 -7.75
C ARG A 23 -3.69 -6.20 -7.76
N ILE A 24 -2.96 -6.04 -8.87
CA ILE A 24 -1.99 -4.94 -9.00
C ILE A 24 -2.73 -3.63 -8.80
N GLY A 25 -2.16 -2.76 -7.97
CA GLY A 25 -2.78 -1.50 -7.61
C GLY A 25 -3.64 -1.56 -6.35
N THR A 26 -3.64 -2.68 -5.64
CA THR A 26 -4.38 -2.83 -4.38
C THR A 26 -3.43 -3.05 -3.22
N LEU A 27 -3.99 -3.00 -1.99
CA LEU A 27 -3.23 -3.33 -0.80
C LEU A 27 -3.18 -4.84 -0.58
N VAL A 28 -2.03 -5.29 -0.14
CA VAL A 28 -1.85 -6.65 0.35
C VAL A 28 -1.24 -6.59 1.75
N SER A 29 -1.51 -7.59 2.56
CA SER A 29 -0.96 -7.67 3.90
C SER A 29 -0.34 -9.05 4.13
N GLY A 30 0.67 -9.11 4.95
CA GLY A 30 1.32 -10.37 5.26
C GLY A 30 2.26 -10.25 6.43
N LEU A 31 2.93 -11.36 6.72
CA LEU A 31 3.91 -11.44 7.81
C LEU A 31 5.32 -11.32 7.24
N VAL A 32 6.14 -10.54 7.90
CA VAL A 32 7.54 -10.38 7.51
C VAL A 32 8.29 -11.70 7.76
N LYS A 33 8.82 -12.29 6.70
CA LYS A 33 9.62 -13.51 6.80
C LYS A 33 11.07 -13.20 7.11
N ARG A 34 11.62 -12.19 6.47
CA ARG A 34 13.03 -11.85 6.54
C ARG A 34 13.26 -10.40 6.19
N VAL A 35 14.20 -9.78 6.87
CA VAL A 35 14.67 -8.42 6.56
C VAL A 35 16.17 -8.51 6.30
N ASP A 36 16.62 -8.03 5.15
CA ASP A 36 18.04 -8.02 4.82
C ASP A 36 18.42 -6.71 4.11
N ARG A 37 19.64 -6.65 3.59
CA ARG A 37 20.16 -5.46 2.92
C ARG A 37 19.36 -5.05 1.68
N ASN A 38 18.72 -6.02 1.03
CA ASN A 38 18.01 -5.79 -0.22
C ASN A 38 16.59 -5.33 0.00
N GLY A 39 16.03 -5.62 1.18
CA GLY A 39 14.66 -5.23 1.50
C GLY A 39 13.97 -6.19 2.44
N ILE A 40 12.66 -6.25 2.35
CA ILE A 40 11.81 -7.04 3.23
C ILE A 40 11.11 -8.12 2.41
N PHE A 41 11.17 -9.36 2.89
CA PHE A 41 10.44 -10.48 2.31
C PHE A 41 9.19 -10.75 3.15
N VAL A 42 8.04 -10.80 2.50
CA VAL A 42 6.74 -10.88 3.15
C VAL A 42 6.01 -12.15 2.71
N ASP A 43 5.49 -12.90 3.65
CA ASP A 43 4.63 -14.05 3.38
C ASP A 43 3.18 -13.58 3.29
N LEU A 44 2.61 -13.67 2.09
CA LEU A 44 1.24 -13.23 1.83
C LEU A 44 0.22 -14.35 1.99
N GLY A 45 0.68 -15.54 2.38
CA GLY A 45 -0.16 -16.71 2.51
C GLY A 45 -0.14 -17.59 1.27
N GLY A 46 -0.52 -18.86 1.44
CA GLY A 46 -0.39 -19.84 0.38
C GLY A 46 1.06 -19.96 -0.06
N ASN A 47 1.31 -19.93 -1.36
CA ASN A 47 2.66 -19.97 -1.91
C ASN A 47 3.11 -18.58 -2.40
N ALA A 48 2.42 -17.53 -1.97
CA ALA A 48 2.72 -16.16 -2.40
C ALA A 48 3.76 -15.52 -1.49
N GLU A 49 4.82 -15.02 -2.09
CA GLU A 49 5.88 -14.30 -1.38
C GLU A 49 6.06 -12.93 -2.03
N GLY A 50 5.99 -11.88 -1.21
CA GLY A 50 6.19 -10.51 -1.66
C GLY A 50 7.56 -10.01 -1.27
N PHE A 51 8.06 -9.04 -2.02
CA PHE A 51 9.34 -8.39 -1.78
C PHE A 51 9.15 -6.88 -1.81
N ILE A 52 9.61 -6.23 -0.75
CA ILE A 52 9.66 -4.78 -0.68
C ILE A 52 11.13 -4.38 -0.85
N PRO A 53 11.54 -3.87 -2.03
CA PRO A 53 12.91 -3.41 -2.22
C PRO A 53 13.27 -2.31 -1.23
N ARG A 54 14.56 -2.19 -0.93
CA ARG A 54 15.03 -1.24 0.06
C ARG A 54 14.62 0.20 -0.25
N ASP A 55 14.62 0.59 -1.51
CA ASP A 55 14.19 1.92 -1.95
C ASP A 55 12.68 2.12 -1.86
N GLN A 56 11.91 1.05 -1.64
CA GLN A 56 10.46 1.09 -1.45
C GLN A 56 10.06 0.89 0.01
N MET A 57 11.03 0.88 0.91
CA MET A 57 10.79 0.83 2.35
C MET A 57 10.72 2.25 2.91
N ILE A 58 9.88 2.43 3.93
CA ILE A 58 9.83 3.70 4.65
C ILE A 58 11.13 3.87 5.43
N PRO A 59 11.86 4.98 5.25
CA PRO A 59 13.12 5.19 5.97
C PRO A 59 12.91 5.14 7.49
N ARG A 60 13.83 4.48 8.18
CA ARG A 60 13.83 4.38 9.65
C ARG A 60 12.63 3.64 10.23
N GLU A 61 11.86 2.93 9.40
CA GLU A 61 10.77 2.11 9.91
C GLU A 61 11.35 0.86 10.59
N PRO A 62 11.01 0.61 11.88
CA PRO A 62 11.54 -0.55 12.60
C PRO A 62 10.72 -1.81 12.28
N VAL A 63 11.03 -2.44 11.15
CA VAL A 63 10.34 -3.67 10.73
C VAL A 63 11.14 -4.88 11.23
N ARG A 64 10.45 -5.81 11.86
CA ARG A 64 11.03 -7.04 12.40
C ARG A 64 10.39 -8.26 11.79
N THR A 65 11.11 -9.39 11.84
CA THR A 65 10.57 -10.68 11.44
C THR A 65 9.29 -10.98 12.20
N GLN A 66 8.30 -11.51 11.50
CA GLN A 66 6.98 -11.86 12.01
C GLN A 66 6.04 -10.69 12.28
N ASP A 67 6.47 -9.46 12.02
CA ASP A 67 5.56 -8.32 12.04
C ASP A 67 4.56 -8.45 10.91
N ARG A 68 3.31 -8.07 11.20
CA ARG A 68 2.29 -7.98 10.17
C ARG A 68 2.35 -6.60 9.53
N ILE A 69 2.55 -6.54 8.22
CA ILE A 69 2.62 -5.27 7.49
C ILE A 69 1.70 -5.28 6.29
N LYS A 70 1.33 -4.09 5.86
CA LYS A 70 0.58 -3.86 4.62
C LYS A 70 1.49 -3.18 3.62
N ALA A 71 1.23 -3.42 2.35
CA ALA A 71 1.97 -2.78 1.28
C ALA A 71 1.11 -2.67 0.03
N PHE A 72 1.49 -1.77 -0.86
CA PHE A 72 0.85 -1.60 -2.15
C PHE A 72 1.46 -2.58 -3.14
N LEU A 73 0.62 -3.37 -3.81
CA LEU A 73 1.07 -4.31 -4.83
C LEU A 73 1.36 -3.54 -6.11
N LYS A 74 2.65 -3.33 -6.36
CA LYS A 74 3.11 -2.48 -7.46
C LYS A 74 3.28 -3.26 -8.76
N ASP A 75 3.79 -4.50 -8.68
CA ASP A 75 4.08 -5.30 -9.85
C ASP A 75 4.06 -6.78 -9.51
N VAL A 76 3.76 -7.60 -10.49
CA VAL A 76 3.80 -9.06 -10.39
C VAL A 76 4.64 -9.57 -11.53
N ARG A 77 5.70 -10.32 -11.22
CA ARG A 77 6.60 -10.87 -12.22
C ARG A 77 6.72 -12.37 -12.05
N SER A 78 6.87 -13.07 -13.15
CA SER A 78 7.14 -14.50 -13.14
C SER A 78 8.65 -14.71 -13.16
N GLU A 79 9.23 -14.90 -11.97
CA GLU A 79 10.65 -15.14 -11.83
C GLU A 79 10.92 -16.59 -11.42
N PRO A 80 11.87 -17.29 -12.07
CA PRO A 80 12.15 -18.68 -11.74
C PRO A 80 12.72 -18.88 -10.34
N ARG A 81 13.43 -17.89 -9.82
CA ARG A 81 14.02 -17.96 -8.48
C ARG A 81 13.84 -16.63 -7.78
N GLY A 82 13.01 -16.61 -6.78
CA GLY A 82 12.83 -15.42 -5.96
C GLY A 82 11.39 -14.98 -5.84
N PRO A 83 11.18 -13.82 -5.24
CA PRO A 83 9.83 -13.31 -5.01
C PRO A 83 9.18 -12.90 -6.33
N GLN A 84 7.90 -13.16 -6.43
CA GLN A 84 7.11 -12.88 -7.63
C GLN A 84 6.32 -11.60 -7.53
N LEU A 85 6.08 -11.11 -6.32
CA LEU A 85 5.25 -9.94 -6.05
C LEU A 85 6.13 -8.81 -5.55
N PHE A 86 6.08 -7.67 -6.23
CA PHE A 86 6.86 -6.49 -5.86
C PHE A 86 5.96 -5.48 -5.17
N LEU A 87 6.29 -5.15 -3.94
CA LEU A 87 5.47 -4.34 -3.06
C LEU A 87 6.17 -3.01 -2.76
N SER A 88 5.38 -2.00 -2.40
CA SER A 88 5.91 -0.69 -2.03
C SER A 88 5.20 -0.16 -0.80
N ARG A 89 5.97 0.44 0.11
CA ARG A 89 5.44 1.17 1.25
C ARG A 89 5.68 2.68 1.13
N THR A 90 6.36 3.12 0.07
CA THR A 90 6.67 4.54 -0.15
C THR A 90 5.81 5.18 -1.24
N ALA A 91 5.11 4.38 -2.03
CA ALA A 91 4.31 4.90 -3.14
C ALA A 91 3.15 5.76 -2.65
N PRO A 92 2.82 6.87 -3.33
CA PRO A 92 1.63 7.65 -2.99
C PRO A 92 0.34 6.83 -3.07
N GLU A 93 0.27 5.89 -3.99
CA GLU A 93 -0.87 5.00 -4.16
C GLU A 93 -1.12 4.13 -2.92
N PHE A 94 -0.05 3.80 -2.19
CA PHE A 94 -0.19 3.08 -0.91
C PHE A 94 -1.03 3.88 0.08
N LEU A 95 -0.77 5.17 0.17
CA LEU A 95 -1.50 6.08 1.03
C LEU A 95 -2.97 6.18 0.61
N ILE A 96 -3.23 6.28 -0.69
CA ILE A 96 -4.59 6.35 -1.23
C ILE A 96 -5.37 5.08 -0.86
N GLU A 97 -4.76 3.93 -1.02
CA GLU A 97 -5.41 2.66 -0.70
C GLU A 97 -5.67 2.50 0.80
N LEU A 98 -4.79 3.01 1.65
CA LEU A 98 -5.02 3.03 3.09
C LEU A 98 -6.24 3.87 3.46
N PHE A 99 -6.42 5.01 2.80
CA PHE A 99 -7.60 5.84 3.04
C PHE A 99 -8.88 5.17 2.55
N LYS A 100 -8.81 4.38 1.48
CA LYS A 100 -9.97 3.60 1.03
C LYS A 100 -10.42 2.59 2.08
N LEU A 101 -9.48 2.03 2.84
CA LEU A 101 -9.80 1.11 3.92
C LEU A 101 -10.36 1.82 5.14
N GLU A 102 -9.75 2.93 5.55
CA GLU A 102 -10.11 3.61 6.78
C GLU A 102 -11.31 4.52 6.63
N VAL A 103 -11.56 5.06 5.45
CA VAL A 103 -12.65 5.99 5.18
C VAL A 103 -13.66 5.32 4.25
N PRO A 104 -14.80 4.85 4.78
CA PRO A 104 -15.80 4.16 3.95
C PRO A 104 -16.32 5.01 2.79
N GLU A 105 -16.42 6.32 2.98
CA GLU A 105 -16.89 7.24 1.94
C GLU A 105 -15.97 7.25 0.72
N VAL A 106 -14.66 7.09 0.93
CA VAL A 106 -13.70 6.97 -0.18
C VAL A 106 -13.91 5.65 -0.91
N GLY A 107 -14.06 4.55 -0.17
CA GLY A 107 -14.29 3.24 -0.76
C GLY A 107 -15.60 3.15 -1.52
N GLN A 108 -16.60 3.93 -1.13
CA GLN A 108 -17.91 3.96 -1.78
C GLN A 108 -17.98 4.92 -2.97
N GLY A 109 -16.91 5.66 -3.24
CA GLY A 109 -16.89 6.61 -4.34
C GLY A 109 -17.53 7.96 -4.04
N LEU A 110 -17.90 8.21 -2.79
CA LEU A 110 -18.48 9.50 -2.38
C LEU A 110 -17.42 10.58 -2.24
N ILE A 111 -16.19 10.19 -1.91
CA ILE A 111 -15.06 11.07 -1.83
C ILE A 111 -13.97 10.53 -2.76
N ASN A 112 -13.40 11.41 -3.57
CA ASN A 112 -12.30 11.07 -4.47
C ASN A 112 -11.00 11.66 -3.94
N ILE A 113 -9.95 10.87 -3.93
CA ILE A 113 -8.59 11.34 -3.68
C ILE A 113 -7.98 11.63 -5.04
N LEU A 114 -7.80 12.91 -5.35
CA LEU A 114 -7.38 13.35 -6.68
C LEU A 114 -5.87 13.55 -6.79
N GLY A 115 -5.19 13.64 -5.66
CA GLY A 115 -3.74 13.77 -5.65
C GLY A 115 -3.16 13.31 -4.34
N ALA A 116 -1.94 12.82 -4.40
CA ALA A 116 -1.19 12.42 -3.21
C ALA A 116 0.29 12.68 -3.45
N ALA A 117 0.97 13.17 -2.42
CA ALA A 117 2.42 13.38 -2.44
C ALA A 117 2.98 12.91 -1.11
N ARG A 118 4.13 12.28 -1.15
CA ARG A 118 4.76 11.73 0.05
C ARG A 118 6.23 12.07 0.11
N ASP A 119 6.67 12.39 1.34
CA ASP A 119 8.05 12.29 1.75
C ASP A 119 8.07 11.15 2.76
N PRO A 120 8.42 9.92 2.35
CA PRO A 120 8.22 8.75 3.19
C PRO A 120 8.91 8.85 4.54
N GLY A 121 8.17 8.54 5.60
CA GLY A 121 8.65 8.60 6.97
C GLY A 121 8.60 9.99 7.59
N ALA A 122 8.35 11.05 6.82
CA ALA A 122 8.30 12.43 7.30
C ALA A 122 6.89 13.01 7.23
N ARG A 123 6.38 13.23 6.04
CA ARG A 123 5.05 13.83 5.86
C ARG A 123 4.44 13.43 4.52
N ALA A 124 3.12 13.56 4.44
CA ALA A 124 2.36 13.28 3.24
C ALA A 124 1.21 14.27 3.11
N LYS A 125 0.76 14.49 1.90
CA LYS A 125 -0.42 15.31 1.62
C LYS A 125 -1.34 14.57 0.66
N ILE A 126 -2.64 14.66 0.91
CA ILE A 126 -3.64 14.18 -0.04
C ILE A 126 -4.63 15.30 -0.34
N ALA A 127 -5.12 15.32 -1.56
CA ALA A 127 -6.15 16.25 -2.00
C ALA A 127 -7.43 15.48 -2.25
N VAL A 128 -8.51 15.91 -1.62
CA VAL A 128 -9.78 15.19 -1.64
C VAL A 128 -10.91 16.08 -2.13
N ARG A 129 -11.89 15.45 -2.76
CA ARG A 129 -13.08 16.10 -3.27
C ARG A 129 -14.29 15.23 -3.02
N SER A 130 -15.38 15.85 -2.58
CA SER A 130 -16.63 15.14 -2.37
C SER A 130 -17.51 15.18 -3.62
N ASN A 131 -18.13 14.06 -3.93
CA ASN A 131 -19.16 13.98 -4.97
C ASN A 131 -20.55 14.27 -4.42
N ASP A 132 -20.69 14.39 -3.10
CA ASP A 132 -21.95 14.73 -2.43
C ASP A 132 -21.76 16.03 -1.66
N PRO A 133 -22.54 17.10 -1.94
CA PRO A 133 -22.36 18.38 -1.27
C PRO A 133 -22.66 18.34 0.23
N ARG A 134 -23.31 17.29 0.72
CA ARG A 134 -23.58 17.13 2.15
C ARG A 134 -22.43 16.53 2.91
N ILE A 135 -21.38 16.01 2.22
CA ILE A 135 -20.23 15.40 2.84
C ILE A 135 -19.05 16.36 2.81
N ASP A 136 -18.47 16.62 3.98
CA ASP A 136 -17.19 17.34 4.08
C ASP A 136 -16.06 16.36 3.81
N PRO A 137 -15.36 16.46 2.66
CA PRO A 137 -14.34 15.48 2.33
C PRO A 137 -13.16 15.49 3.28
N VAL A 138 -12.74 16.66 3.76
CA VAL A 138 -11.62 16.77 4.70
C VAL A 138 -12.02 16.20 6.06
N GLY A 139 -13.17 16.60 6.58
CA GLY A 139 -13.65 16.10 7.86
C GLY A 139 -13.87 14.61 7.89
N ALA A 140 -14.40 14.04 6.80
CA ALA A 140 -14.63 12.60 6.69
C ALA A 140 -13.32 11.82 6.70
N CYS A 141 -12.30 12.32 6.00
CA CYS A 141 -10.99 11.66 5.95
C CYS A 141 -10.21 11.80 7.27
N VAL A 142 -10.34 12.93 7.95
CA VAL A 142 -9.71 13.12 9.26
C VAL A 142 -10.36 12.20 10.29
N GLY A 143 -11.69 12.12 10.25
CA GLY A 143 -12.47 11.35 11.22
C GLY A 143 -12.63 12.06 12.53
N MET A 144 -13.42 11.45 13.42
CA MET A 144 -13.69 12.03 14.74
C MET A 144 -12.40 12.11 15.56
N ARG A 145 -12.04 13.33 15.96
CA ARG A 145 -10.81 13.62 16.74
C ARG A 145 -9.53 13.14 16.04
N GLY A 146 -9.56 13.09 14.70
CA GLY A 146 -8.40 12.63 13.93
C GLY A 146 -8.19 11.13 13.93
N SER A 147 -9.20 10.34 14.29
CA SER A 147 -9.05 8.88 14.45
C SER A 147 -8.68 8.17 13.16
N ARG A 148 -9.27 8.57 12.04
CA ARG A 148 -9.01 7.93 10.75
C ARG A 148 -7.63 8.27 10.21
N VAL A 149 -7.27 9.55 10.24
CA VAL A 149 -5.94 9.99 9.78
C VAL A 149 -4.84 9.44 10.67
N GLN A 150 -5.11 9.30 11.97
CA GLN A 150 -4.14 8.72 12.90
C GLN A 150 -3.92 7.24 12.62
N ALA A 151 -4.98 6.49 12.27
CA ALA A 151 -4.84 5.08 11.91
C ALA A 151 -3.97 4.91 10.68
N VAL A 152 -4.16 5.74 9.66
CA VAL A 152 -3.32 5.73 8.45
C VAL A 152 -1.87 6.10 8.80
N SER A 153 -1.68 7.16 9.58
CA SER A 153 -0.35 7.60 10.00
C SER A 153 0.40 6.51 10.76
N ASN A 154 -0.29 5.79 11.63
CA ASN A 154 0.32 4.68 12.39
C ASN A 154 0.79 3.55 11.48
N GLU A 155 0.04 3.25 10.42
CA GLU A 155 0.43 2.20 9.47
C GLU A 155 1.69 2.58 8.70
N ILE A 156 1.92 3.85 8.45
CA ILE A 156 3.08 4.33 7.68
C ILE A 156 4.16 4.93 8.57
N ALA A 157 4.39 4.28 9.72
CA ALA A 157 5.48 4.58 10.66
C ALA A 157 5.43 6.00 11.25
N GLY A 158 4.22 6.52 11.47
CA GLY A 158 4.04 7.84 12.08
C GLY A 158 4.24 9.01 11.12
N GLU A 159 4.26 8.76 9.83
CA GLU A 159 4.33 9.82 8.81
C GLU A 159 3.15 10.77 8.97
N ARG A 160 3.44 12.08 9.04
CA ARG A 160 2.40 13.09 9.19
C ARG A 160 1.59 13.21 7.91
N VAL A 161 0.27 13.09 8.00
CA VAL A 161 -0.62 13.16 6.85
C VAL A 161 -1.47 14.43 6.94
N ASP A 162 -1.36 15.29 5.94
CA ASP A 162 -2.18 16.49 5.81
C ASP A 162 -3.23 16.26 4.72
N ILE A 163 -4.48 16.54 5.05
CA ILE A 163 -5.61 16.36 4.14
C ILE A 163 -6.10 17.76 3.74
N ILE A 164 -6.09 18.01 2.43
CA ILE A 164 -6.50 19.31 1.89
C ILE A 164 -7.62 19.15 0.87
N PRO A 165 -8.50 20.14 0.72
CA PRO A 165 -9.52 20.07 -0.32
C PRO A 165 -8.90 20.27 -1.69
N TRP A 166 -9.40 19.53 -2.68
CA TRP A 166 -8.97 19.72 -4.06
C TRP A 166 -9.45 21.07 -4.59
N VAL A 167 -8.57 21.80 -5.27
CA VAL A 167 -8.91 23.03 -5.96
C VAL A 167 -8.55 22.89 -7.44
N ASP A 168 -9.44 23.42 -8.31
CA ASP A 168 -9.24 23.32 -9.74
C ASP A 168 -8.10 24.22 -10.21
N ASN A 169 -7.78 25.26 -9.45
CA ASN A 169 -6.66 26.14 -9.74
C ASN A 169 -5.41 25.64 -9.04
N GLN A 170 -4.45 25.14 -9.82
CA GLN A 170 -3.22 24.54 -9.29
C GLN A 170 -2.36 25.54 -8.50
N ALA A 171 -2.47 26.83 -8.78
CA ALA A 171 -1.71 27.85 -8.05
C ALA A 171 -2.12 27.93 -6.57
N GLN A 172 -3.33 27.55 -6.25
CA GLN A 172 -3.82 27.53 -4.86
C GLN A 172 -3.49 26.23 -4.14
N PHE A 173 -3.02 25.21 -4.89
CA PHE A 173 -2.73 23.91 -4.36
C PHE A 173 -1.39 23.86 -3.61
N VAL A 174 -0.51 24.76 -3.89
CA VAL A 174 0.82 24.85 -3.29
C VAL A 174 0.73 25.51 -1.87
#